data_2a81ed5a52117533b26d66ee724e6786
#
_entry.id   2a81ed5a52117533b26d66ee724e6786
#
_cell.length_a   1.000
_cell.length_b   1.000
_cell.length_c   1.000
_cell.angle_alpha   90.00
_cell.angle_beta   90.00
_cell.angle_gamma   90.00
#
_symmetry.space_group_name_H-M   'P 1'
#
loop_
_entity.id
_entity.type
_entity.pdbx_description
1 polymer ?
#
loop_
_entity_poly.entity_id
_entity_poly.type
_entity_poly.pdbx_seq_one_letter_code
_entity_poly.pdbx_strand_id
1 'polypeptide(L)'
;MMTFVDTNILLYAISTQPGEAEKTKKAKAILNDPNLTLSVQVLQEFYVQATRPTRTDPLTHQEATALIQYWLRHRIVPLTVQVMQDALDIKKRYQTSYWDAAILAAAASAGCTELLSEDLNPGQNYDSVRVINPFSKN
;
A
#
# COMPACT_ATOMS: atom_id res chain seq x y z
N MET A 1 -10.68 9.53 10.52
CA MET A 1 -9.85 9.85 9.36
C MET A 1 -9.39 8.55 8.73
N MET A 2 -9.59 8.40 7.42
CA MET A 2 -9.28 7.14 6.74
C MET A 2 -7.90 7.21 6.12
N THR A 3 -7.11 6.18 6.36
CA THR A 3 -5.73 6.08 5.91
C THR A 3 -5.57 4.87 5.00
N PHE A 4 -4.95 5.10 3.85
CA PHE A 4 -4.65 4.06 2.87
C PHE A 4 -3.18 3.66 3.00
N VAL A 5 -2.87 2.39 2.83
CA VAL A 5 -1.47 1.94 2.86
C VAL A 5 -1.05 1.36 1.51
N ASP A 6 0.17 1.72 1.10
CA ASP A 6 0.79 1.19 -0.10
C ASP A 6 1.38 -0.20 0.17
N THR A 7 1.71 -0.90 -0.89
CA THR A 7 2.23 -2.28 -0.84
C THR A 7 3.48 -2.42 0.03
N ASN A 8 4.37 -1.43 0.01
CA ASN A 8 5.62 -1.53 0.78
C ASN A 8 5.38 -1.68 2.28
N ILE A 9 4.27 -1.13 2.81
CA ILE A 9 3.93 -1.30 4.22
C ILE A 9 3.66 -2.77 4.54
N LEU A 10 2.92 -3.46 3.67
CA LEU A 10 2.66 -4.89 3.85
C LEU A 10 3.95 -5.71 3.78
N LEU A 11 4.83 -5.35 2.85
CA LEU A 11 6.09 -6.08 2.66
C LEU A 11 7.03 -5.89 3.86
N TYR A 12 7.10 -4.69 4.44
CA TYR A 12 7.88 -4.49 5.64
C TYR A 12 7.34 -5.29 6.82
N ALA A 13 6.03 -5.44 6.91
CA ALA A 13 5.40 -6.18 8.01
C ALA A 13 5.85 -7.65 8.06
N ILE A 14 6.25 -8.21 6.91
CA ILE A 14 6.70 -9.61 6.82
C ILE A 14 8.21 -9.75 6.66
N SER A 15 8.95 -8.64 6.65
CA SER A 15 10.40 -8.68 6.42
C SER A 15 11.13 -9.42 7.53
N THR A 16 12.12 -10.22 7.13
CA THR A 16 13.03 -10.92 8.06
C THR A 16 14.44 -10.30 8.05
N GLN A 17 14.63 -9.20 7.29
CA GLN A 17 15.92 -8.55 7.18
C GLN A 17 16.26 -7.83 8.48
N PRO A 18 17.45 -8.10 9.08
CA PRO A 18 17.82 -7.44 10.34
C PRO A 18 17.84 -5.92 10.24
N GLY A 19 18.26 -5.38 9.10
CA GLY A 19 18.30 -3.93 8.88
C GLY A 19 16.92 -3.27 8.78
N GLU A 20 15.85 -4.07 8.68
CA GLU A 20 14.48 -3.57 8.53
C GLU A 20 13.62 -3.80 9.78
N ALA A 21 14.23 -4.23 10.90
CA ALA A 21 13.48 -4.60 12.10
C ALA A 21 12.61 -3.46 12.62
N GLU A 22 13.10 -2.22 12.61
CA GLU A 22 12.32 -1.07 13.06
C GLU A 22 11.15 -0.78 12.12
N LYS A 23 11.38 -0.89 10.82
CA LYS A 23 10.30 -0.71 9.83
C LYS A 23 9.25 -1.79 9.97
N THR A 24 9.66 -3.04 10.21
CA THR A 24 8.76 -4.16 10.43
C THR A 24 7.86 -3.91 11.63
N LYS A 25 8.44 -3.48 12.74
CA LYS A 25 7.69 -3.17 13.95
C LYS A 25 6.65 -2.08 13.69
N LYS A 26 7.06 -1.02 13.01
CA LYS A 26 6.18 0.10 12.70
C LYS A 26 5.07 -0.31 11.73
N ALA A 27 5.41 -1.09 10.71
CA ALA A 27 4.42 -1.57 9.74
C ALA A 27 3.36 -2.44 10.41
N LYS A 28 3.78 -3.34 11.31
CA LYS A 28 2.83 -4.17 12.06
C LYS A 28 1.89 -3.33 12.92
N ALA A 29 2.40 -2.29 13.55
CA ALA A 29 1.58 -1.37 14.34
C ALA A 29 0.55 -0.66 13.46
N ILE A 30 0.97 -0.18 12.28
CA ILE A 30 0.08 0.46 11.33
C ILE A 30 -1.05 -0.48 10.91
N LEU A 31 -0.72 -1.74 10.61
CA LEU A 31 -1.70 -2.72 10.12
C LEU A 31 -2.70 -3.15 11.19
N ASN A 32 -2.45 -2.83 12.45
CA ASN A 32 -3.41 -3.08 13.53
C ASN A 32 -4.49 -2.01 13.65
N ASP A 33 -4.35 -0.89 12.94
CA ASP A 33 -5.35 0.18 12.97
C ASP A 33 -6.63 -0.29 12.27
N PRO A 34 -7.78 -0.28 12.95
CA PRO A 34 -9.04 -0.72 12.34
C PRO A 34 -9.55 0.21 11.25
N ASN A 35 -9.02 1.42 11.14
CA ASN A 35 -9.46 2.41 10.15
C ASN A 35 -8.63 2.41 8.87
N LEU A 36 -7.84 1.36 8.66
CA LEU A 36 -7.04 1.23 7.45
C LEU A 36 -7.87 0.82 6.25
N THR A 37 -7.45 1.32 5.10
CA THR A 37 -8.00 0.94 3.81
C THR A 37 -6.87 0.38 2.94
N LEU A 38 -7.15 -0.71 2.26
CA LEU A 38 -6.29 -1.35 1.28
C LEU A 38 -7.02 -1.37 -0.05
N SER A 39 -6.35 -1.85 -1.09
CA SER A 39 -7.02 -2.09 -2.37
C SER A 39 -6.70 -3.49 -2.88
N VAL A 40 -7.49 -3.95 -3.82
CA VAL A 40 -7.22 -5.22 -4.51
C VAL A 40 -5.84 -5.16 -5.16
N GLN A 41 -5.48 -4.03 -5.78
CA GLN A 41 -4.16 -3.88 -6.39
C GLN A 41 -3.03 -4.08 -5.38
N VAL A 42 -3.13 -3.46 -4.21
CA VAL A 42 -2.10 -3.58 -3.16
C VAL A 42 -1.94 -5.04 -2.74
N LEU A 43 -3.06 -5.76 -2.57
CA LEU A 43 -3.00 -7.16 -2.19
C LEU A 43 -2.41 -8.03 -3.30
N GLN A 44 -2.71 -7.73 -4.57
CA GLN A 44 -2.11 -8.42 -5.70
C GLN A 44 -0.61 -8.20 -5.79
N GLU A 45 -0.17 -6.97 -5.63
CA GLU A 45 1.25 -6.63 -5.63
C GLU A 45 1.98 -7.30 -4.46
N PHE A 46 1.34 -7.31 -3.30
CA PHE A 46 1.89 -8.02 -2.15
C PHE A 46 2.11 -9.48 -2.47
N TYR A 47 1.09 -10.16 -3.02
CA TYR A 47 1.20 -11.58 -3.34
C TYR A 47 2.38 -11.85 -4.27
N VAL A 48 2.45 -11.12 -5.37
CA VAL A 48 3.49 -11.32 -6.38
C VAL A 48 4.88 -11.10 -5.80
N GLN A 49 5.07 -10.03 -5.03
CA GLN A 49 6.38 -9.72 -4.47
C GLN A 49 6.78 -10.61 -3.31
N ALA A 50 5.83 -10.95 -2.43
CA ALA A 50 6.11 -11.77 -1.25
C ALA A 50 6.47 -13.20 -1.62
N THR A 51 5.92 -13.73 -2.71
CA THR A 51 6.16 -15.12 -3.15
C THR A 51 7.22 -15.24 -4.23
N ARG A 52 7.80 -14.10 -4.66
CA ARG A 52 8.82 -14.11 -5.74
C ARG A 52 10.02 -14.94 -5.33
N PRO A 53 10.47 -15.90 -6.19
CA PRO A 53 11.60 -16.76 -5.84
C PRO A 53 12.91 -16.02 -5.55
N THR A 54 13.08 -14.84 -6.15
CA THR A 54 14.29 -14.02 -5.95
C THR A 54 14.27 -13.21 -4.67
N ARG A 55 13.15 -13.19 -3.94
CA ARG A 55 13.06 -12.48 -2.67
C ARG A 55 13.81 -13.26 -1.59
N THR A 56 14.45 -12.54 -0.66
CA THR A 56 14.99 -13.16 0.53
C THR A 56 13.85 -13.69 1.40
N ASP A 57 13.88 -14.97 1.74
CA ASP A 57 12.82 -15.64 2.51
C ASP A 57 11.44 -15.47 1.87
N PRO A 58 11.26 -15.95 0.62
CA PRO A 58 9.95 -15.81 -0.02
C PRO A 58 8.90 -16.62 0.73
N LEU A 59 7.68 -16.06 0.80
CA LEU A 59 6.56 -16.77 1.37
C LEU A 59 6.09 -17.86 0.41
N THR A 60 5.54 -18.93 0.97
CA THR A 60 4.82 -19.92 0.18
C THR A 60 3.47 -19.33 -0.24
N HIS A 61 2.85 -19.95 -1.24
CA HIS A 61 1.48 -19.57 -1.64
C HIS A 61 0.55 -19.60 -0.43
N GLN A 62 0.66 -20.65 0.37
CA GLN A 62 -0.22 -20.86 1.54
C GLN A 62 -0.03 -19.75 2.58
N GLU A 63 1.22 -19.38 2.85
CA GLU A 63 1.51 -18.31 3.80
C GLU A 63 1.00 -16.95 3.29
N ALA A 64 1.24 -16.64 2.03
CA ALA A 64 0.81 -15.37 1.45
C ALA A 64 -0.72 -15.26 1.42
N THR A 65 -1.41 -16.32 1.03
CA THR A 65 -2.87 -16.29 0.97
C THR A 65 -3.50 -16.20 2.36
N ALA A 66 -2.89 -16.81 3.37
CA ALA A 66 -3.37 -16.69 4.75
C ALA A 66 -3.31 -15.23 5.24
N LEU A 67 -2.22 -14.53 4.93
CA LEU A 67 -2.08 -13.12 5.28
C LEU A 67 -3.10 -12.26 4.54
N ILE A 68 -3.29 -12.50 3.25
CA ILE A 68 -4.27 -11.77 2.47
C ILE A 68 -5.67 -11.95 3.06
N GLN A 69 -6.05 -13.19 3.41
CA GLN A 69 -7.33 -13.46 4.03
C GLN A 69 -7.49 -12.69 5.35
N TYR A 70 -6.44 -12.62 6.14
CA TYR A 70 -6.46 -11.88 7.37
C TYR A 70 -6.66 -10.37 7.13
N TRP A 71 -5.99 -9.82 6.12
CA TRP A 71 -6.10 -8.38 5.79
C TRP A 71 -7.43 -8.03 5.12
N LEU A 72 -8.17 -9.00 4.58
CA LEU A 72 -9.49 -8.74 4.00
C LEU A 72 -10.50 -8.23 5.03
N ARG A 73 -10.18 -8.29 6.31
CA ARG A 73 -11.00 -7.67 7.37
C ARG A 73 -11.01 -6.14 7.28
N HIS A 74 -10.00 -5.55 6.64
CA HIS A 74 -9.96 -4.11 6.41
C HIS A 74 -10.88 -3.74 5.25
N ARG A 75 -11.09 -2.45 5.08
CA ARG A 75 -11.82 -1.95 3.92
C ARG A 75 -10.96 -2.15 2.68
N ILE A 76 -11.50 -2.80 1.67
CA ILE A 76 -10.77 -3.11 0.44
C ILE A 76 -11.41 -2.40 -0.74
N VAL A 77 -10.64 -1.55 -1.43
CA VAL A 77 -11.11 -0.84 -2.61
C VAL A 77 -11.02 -1.77 -3.83
N PRO A 78 -12.13 -2.00 -4.54
CA PRO A 78 -12.11 -2.86 -5.71
C PRO A 78 -11.43 -2.19 -6.91
N LEU A 79 -10.94 -3.02 -7.83
CA LEU A 79 -10.44 -2.55 -9.13
C LEU A 79 -11.65 -2.33 -10.04
N THR A 80 -11.93 -1.06 -10.35
CA THR A 80 -13.05 -0.70 -11.20
C THR A 80 -12.57 0.10 -12.41
N VAL A 81 -13.42 0.19 -13.43
CA VAL A 81 -13.13 1.03 -14.60
C VAL A 81 -12.95 2.48 -14.16
N GLN A 82 -13.77 2.95 -13.23
CA GLN A 82 -13.69 4.33 -12.76
C GLN A 82 -12.35 4.61 -12.08
N VAL A 83 -11.87 3.70 -11.24
CA VAL A 83 -10.56 3.85 -10.58
C VAL A 83 -9.45 3.90 -11.64
N MET A 84 -9.52 3.07 -12.66
CA MET A 84 -8.55 3.10 -13.76
C MET A 84 -8.57 4.45 -14.48
N GLN A 85 -9.74 4.96 -14.80
CA GLN A 85 -9.88 6.25 -15.49
C GLN A 85 -9.32 7.38 -14.63
N ASP A 86 -9.60 7.36 -13.34
CA ASP A 86 -9.06 8.37 -12.41
C ASP A 86 -7.53 8.27 -12.32
N ALA A 87 -6.99 7.05 -12.36
CA ALA A 87 -5.54 6.83 -12.36
C ALA A 87 -4.89 7.43 -13.60
N LEU A 88 -5.52 7.28 -14.77
CA LEU A 88 -5.00 7.86 -16.00
C LEU A 88 -4.95 9.39 -15.91
N ASP A 89 -5.96 10.01 -15.32
CA ASP A 89 -5.98 11.46 -15.11
C ASP A 89 -4.88 11.92 -14.15
N ILE A 90 -4.68 11.20 -13.05
CA ILE A 90 -3.65 11.52 -12.06
C ILE A 90 -2.28 11.39 -12.69
N LYS A 91 -2.04 10.34 -13.47
CA LYS A 91 -0.76 10.16 -14.15
C LYS A 91 -0.46 11.35 -15.06
N LYS A 92 -1.45 11.82 -15.80
CA LYS A 92 -1.26 12.96 -16.71
C LYS A 92 -0.94 14.24 -15.93
N ARG A 93 -1.64 14.50 -14.83
CA ARG A 93 -1.48 15.74 -14.07
C ARG A 93 -0.17 15.79 -13.26
N TYR A 94 0.23 14.66 -12.68
CA TYR A 94 1.37 14.63 -11.76
C TYR A 94 2.59 13.91 -12.31
N GLN A 95 2.47 13.29 -13.50
CA GLN A 95 3.56 12.59 -14.17
C GLN A 95 4.22 11.50 -13.31
N THR A 96 3.42 10.86 -12.46
CA THR A 96 3.85 9.69 -11.69
C THR A 96 3.87 8.46 -12.60
N SER A 97 4.38 7.32 -12.11
CA SER A 97 4.14 6.06 -12.79
C SER A 97 2.64 5.77 -12.79
N TYR A 98 2.18 4.95 -13.75
CA TYR A 98 0.77 4.56 -13.76
C TYR A 98 0.37 3.83 -12.48
N TRP A 99 1.23 2.92 -12.00
CA TRP A 99 0.89 2.11 -10.82
C TRP A 99 0.79 2.96 -9.56
N ASP A 100 1.64 3.99 -9.42
CA ASP A 100 1.51 4.95 -8.32
C ASP A 100 0.22 5.76 -8.46
N ALA A 101 -0.12 6.17 -9.69
CA ALA A 101 -1.38 6.88 -9.93
C ALA A 101 -2.59 6.01 -9.59
N ALA A 102 -2.51 4.70 -9.86
CA ALA A 102 -3.58 3.78 -9.54
C ALA A 102 -3.78 3.64 -8.02
N ILE A 103 -2.69 3.62 -7.26
CA ILE A 103 -2.76 3.61 -5.79
C ILE A 103 -3.43 4.89 -5.28
N LEU A 104 -3.01 6.03 -5.82
CA LEU A 104 -3.60 7.32 -5.44
C LEU A 104 -5.08 7.39 -5.79
N ALA A 105 -5.47 6.88 -6.96
CA ALA A 105 -6.86 6.86 -7.39
C ALA A 105 -7.71 5.98 -6.46
N ALA A 106 -7.19 4.84 -6.06
CA ALA A 106 -7.88 3.95 -5.12
C ALA A 106 -8.09 4.64 -3.77
N ALA A 107 -7.05 5.29 -3.25
CA ALA A 107 -7.13 6.02 -1.98
C ALA A 107 -8.19 7.13 -2.05
N ALA A 108 -8.19 7.90 -3.12
CA ALA A 108 -9.14 8.99 -3.32
C ALA A 108 -10.57 8.45 -3.43
N SER A 109 -10.77 7.35 -4.17
CA SER A 109 -12.11 6.78 -4.36
C SER A 109 -12.71 6.29 -3.04
N ALA A 110 -11.87 5.91 -2.10
CA ALA A 110 -12.31 5.45 -0.79
C ALA A 110 -12.52 6.61 0.20
N GLY A 111 -12.22 7.84 -0.20
CA GLY A 111 -12.32 9.00 0.68
C GLY A 111 -11.16 9.09 1.66
N CYS A 112 -10.07 8.39 1.41
CA CYS A 112 -8.88 8.49 2.25
C CYS A 112 -8.19 9.82 2.00
N THR A 113 -7.74 10.45 3.09
CA THR A 113 -7.03 11.73 3.00
C THR A 113 -5.52 11.55 3.15
N GLU A 114 -5.09 10.38 3.60
CA GLU A 114 -3.67 10.05 3.78
C GLU A 114 -3.33 8.74 3.12
N LEU A 115 -2.17 8.71 2.48
CA LEU A 115 -1.59 7.51 1.90
C LEU A 115 -0.22 7.29 2.54
N LEU A 116 -0.06 6.18 3.24
CA LEU A 116 1.22 5.80 3.81
C LEU A 116 2.03 5.05 2.77
N SER A 117 3.16 5.62 2.37
CA SER A 117 4.03 5.04 1.35
C SER A 117 5.46 5.53 1.53
N GLU A 118 6.43 4.65 1.30
CA GLU A 118 7.84 5.03 1.27
C GLU A 118 8.27 5.49 -0.13
N ASP A 119 7.53 5.10 -1.16
CA ASP A 119 7.96 5.25 -2.56
C ASP A 119 7.56 6.57 -3.20
N LEU A 120 6.47 7.18 -2.74
CA LEU A 120 5.98 8.44 -3.29
C LEU A 120 6.59 9.62 -2.55
N ASN A 121 6.49 10.81 -3.15
CA ASN A 121 7.07 12.02 -2.56
C ASN A 121 6.37 12.36 -1.24
N PRO A 122 7.07 12.27 -0.09
CA PRO A 122 6.45 12.55 1.19
C PRO A 122 6.05 14.02 1.31
N GLY A 123 4.88 14.23 1.93
CA GLY A 123 4.33 15.56 2.12
C GLY A 123 3.62 16.15 0.93
N GLN A 124 3.72 15.53 -0.25
CA GLN A 124 3.02 16.02 -1.43
C GLN A 124 1.54 15.68 -1.37
N ASN A 125 0.72 16.65 -1.77
CA ASN A 125 -0.71 16.43 -1.95
C ASN A 125 -1.00 16.07 -3.41
N TYR A 126 -1.76 15.00 -3.60
CA TYR A 126 -2.27 14.59 -4.90
C TYR A 126 -3.78 14.74 -4.83
N ASP A 127 -4.28 15.92 -5.24
CA ASP A 127 -5.69 16.29 -5.08
C ASP A 127 -6.06 16.29 -3.57
N SER A 128 -6.88 15.34 -3.13
CA SER A 128 -7.33 15.25 -1.75
C SER A 128 -6.52 14.27 -0.90
N VAL A 129 -5.48 13.65 -1.48
CA VAL A 129 -4.69 12.62 -0.79
C VAL A 129 -3.28 13.14 -0.52
N ARG A 130 -2.88 13.12 0.74
CA ARG A 130 -1.54 13.51 1.15
C ARG A 130 -0.69 12.26 1.40
N VAL A 131 0.52 12.24 0.84
CA VAL A 131 1.45 11.14 1.05
C VAL A 131 2.26 11.37 2.32
N ILE A 132 2.35 10.33 3.14
CA ILE A 132 3.13 10.35 4.38
C ILE A 132 4.06 9.13 4.35
N ASN A 133 5.36 9.38 4.57
CA ASN A 133 6.31 8.29 4.77
C ASN A 133 6.38 7.98 6.26
N PRO A 134 5.80 6.85 6.71
CA PRO A 134 5.74 6.54 8.15
C PRO A 134 7.10 6.15 8.72
N PHE A 135 8.10 5.90 7.87
CA PHE A 135 9.44 5.49 8.28
C PHE A 135 10.41 6.67 8.35
N SER A 136 9.96 7.84 7.94
CA SER A 136 10.77 9.05 8.02
C SER A 136 10.94 9.45 9.48
N LYS A 137 12.14 9.93 9.83
CA LYS A 137 12.44 10.38 11.20
C LYS A 137 11.97 11.82 11.48
N ASN A 138 11.44 12.48 10.48
CA ASN A 138 11.00 13.88 10.64
C ASN A 138 9.49 13.97 10.67
#